data_4505ca41224c72d414fd32293f226c3a
#
_entry.id   4505ca41224c72d414fd32293f226c3a
#
_cell.length_a   1.000
_cell.length_b   1.000
_cell.length_c   1.000
_cell.angle_alpha   90.00
_cell.angle_beta   90.00
_cell.angle_gamma   90.00
#
_symmetry.space_group_name_H-M   'P 1'
#
loop_
_entity.id
_entity.type
_entity.pdbx_description
1 polymer ?
#
loop_
_entity_poly.entity_id
_entity_poly.type
_entity_poly.pdbx_seq_one_letter_code
_entity_poly.pdbx_strand_id
1 'polypeptide(L)'
;MIKDLFHTNRPTYSLEVFPPKKDADVSVIYDALDEFKTLHPSFISVTYGAGGNTAENTFAIASYIQNQCGIEALTHLTCAAIPDRLFLKNFLTNLYRNGIHNLLALRGDKPQWMSDEQFDARFYDHASDLVTDVKEMFDFSVAGACYPEVHQEAASLSEDIANLKIKVDKGVDFLITQLFYDNETFFRFLDEARNAGITDSSGFNADYICRTGQKHHRNVRHQNTKRISRCH
;
A
#
# COMPACT_ATOMS: atom_id res chain seq x y z
N MET A 1 7.99 10.43 -7.51
CA MET A 1 7.13 9.70 -6.53
C MET A 1 6.33 8.64 -7.27
N ILE A 2 5.85 7.61 -6.56
CA ILE A 2 5.13 6.48 -7.18
C ILE A 2 3.86 6.91 -7.92
N LYS A 3 3.11 7.90 -7.40
CA LYS A 3 1.94 8.45 -8.11
C LYS A 3 2.24 8.89 -9.54
N ASP A 4 3.46 9.37 -9.81
CA ASP A 4 3.85 9.89 -11.12
C ASP A 4 4.11 8.76 -12.14
N LEU A 5 4.38 7.53 -11.68
CA LEU A 5 4.59 6.36 -12.55
C LEU A 5 3.32 5.99 -13.31
N PHE A 6 2.15 6.25 -12.73
CA PHE A 6 0.85 5.88 -13.30
C PHE A 6 0.37 6.84 -14.40
N HIS A 7 1.03 7.97 -14.58
CA HIS A 7 0.78 8.89 -15.71
C HIS A 7 1.53 8.50 -16.98
N THR A 8 2.35 7.45 -16.91
CA THR A 8 3.06 6.91 -18.07
C THR A 8 2.26 5.77 -18.72
N ASN A 9 2.32 5.64 -20.06
CA ASN A 9 1.69 4.51 -20.77
C ASN A 9 2.52 3.22 -20.70
N ARG A 10 3.34 3.06 -19.67
CA ARG A 10 4.17 1.87 -19.45
C ARG A 10 3.64 1.05 -18.29
N PRO A 11 3.64 -0.28 -18.40
CA PRO A 11 3.35 -1.14 -17.26
C PRO A 11 4.33 -0.86 -16.14
N THR A 12 3.83 -0.76 -14.89
CA THR A 12 4.67 -0.74 -13.70
C THR A 12 4.84 -2.17 -13.17
N TYR A 13 6.02 -2.44 -12.63
CA TYR A 13 6.34 -3.70 -11.99
C TYR A 13 6.84 -3.41 -10.60
N SER A 14 6.24 -4.02 -9.60
CA SER A 14 6.62 -3.83 -8.20
C SER A 14 6.81 -5.15 -7.48
N LEU A 15 7.56 -5.08 -6.39
CA LEU A 15 7.77 -6.18 -5.46
C LEU A 15 7.29 -5.77 -4.08
N GLU A 16 6.92 -6.74 -3.26
CA GLU A 16 6.61 -6.53 -1.85
C GLU A 16 7.52 -7.39 -1.01
N VAL A 17 8.09 -6.79 0.04
CA VAL A 17 8.95 -7.48 0.99
C VAL A 17 8.40 -7.38 2.40
N PHE A 18 8.68 -8.42 3.16
CA PHE A 18 8.28 -8.53 4.56
C PHE A 18 9.53 -8.39 5.42
N PRO A 19 9.55 -7.48 6.41
CA PRO A 19 10.61 -7.46 7.40
C PRO A 19 10.78 -8.84 8.03
N PRO A 20 12.00 -9.29 8.29
CA PRO A 20 12.24 -10.57 8.95
C PRO A 20 11.61 -10.59 10.34
N LYS A 21 11.31 -11.77 10.87
CA LYS A 21 10.78 -11.92 12.24
C LYS A 21 11.77 -11.33 13.25
N LYS A 22 11.26 -10.92 14.41
CA LYS A 22 11.98 -10.14 15.45
C LYS A 22 13.38 -10.66 15.82
N ASP A 23 13.61 -11.97 15.71
CA ASP A 23 14.87 -12.61 16.07
C ASP A 23 15.75 -12.98 14.87
N ALA A 24 15.34 -12.64 13.65
CA ALA A 24 16.10 -12.92 12.44
C ALA A 24 16.97 -11.72 12.03
N ASP A 25 18.15 -12.01 11.50
CA ASP A 25 19.08 -10.99 11.03
C ASP A 25 18.47 -10.21 9.83
N VAL A 26 18.41 -8.90 9.95
CA VAL A 26 17.92 -8.01 8.90
C VAL A 26 18.80 -8.06 7.66
N SER A 27 20.06 -8.49 7.77
CA SER A 27 20.99 -8.61 6.64
C SER A 27 20.47 -9.54 5.54
N VAL A 28 19.73 -10.60 5.90
CA VAL A 28 19.16 -11.54 4.93
C VAL A 28 18.24 -10.86 3.93
N ILE A 29 17.52 -9.81 4.33
CA ILE A 29 16.63 -9.06 3.41
C ILE A 29 17.45 -8.19 2.46
N TYR A 30 18.59 -7.66 2.88
CA TYR A 30 19.43 -6.81 2.05
C TYR A 30 20.04 -7.58 0.88
N ASP A 31 20.51 -8.81 1.11
CA ASP A 31 21.00 -9.69 0.04
C ASP A 31 19.90 -9.96 -1.01
N ALA A 32 18.68 -10.24 -0.54
CA ALA A 32 17.54 -10.43 -1.44
C ALA A 32 17.16 -9.14 -2.21
N LEU A 33 17.27 -7.97 -1.58
CA LEU A 33 17.02 -6.67 -2.23
C LEU A 33 18.07 -6.36 -3.30
N ASP A 34 19.32 -6.72 -3.10
CA ASP A 34 20.38 -6.57 -4.10
C ASP A 34 20.12 -7.47 -5.32
N GLU A 35 19.60 -8.68 -5.12
CA GLU A 35 19.14 -9.51 -6.23
C GLU A 35 17.93 -8.88 -6.94
N PHE A 36 16.95 -8.38 -6.19
CA PHE A 36 15.73 -7.77 -6.75
C PHE A 36 16.04 -6.51 -7.56
N LYS A 37 17.07 -5.77 -7.22
CA LYS A 37 17.56 -4.61 -7.98
C LYS A 37 17.84 -4.98 -9.44
N THR A 38 18.33 -6.18 -9.72
CA THR A 38 18.62 -6.66 -11.08
C THR A 38 17.37 -6.82 -11.94
N LEU A 39 16.19 -6.92 -11.32
CA LEU A 39 14.90 -7.01 -12.00
C LEU A 39 14.33 -5.64 -12.41
N HIS A 40 14.98 -4.55 -11.98
CA HIS A 40 14.57 -3.16 -12.24
C HIS A 40 13.09 -2.87 -11.92
N PRO A 41 12.59 -3.21 -10.71
CA PRO A 41 11.22 -2.89 -10.36
C PRO A 41 11.02 -1.38 -10.31
N SER A 42 9.78 -0.94 -10.61
CA SER A 42 9.40 0.47 -10.55
C SER A 42 9.38 0.99 -9.12
N PHE A 43 9.01 0.15 -8.18
CA PHE A 43 9.08 0.40 -6.73
C PHE A 43 9.07 -0.94 -5.96
N ILE A 44 9.46 -0.87 -4.69
CA ILE A 44 9.37 -2.00 -3.75
C ILE A 44 8.60 -1.55 -2.52
N SER A 45 7.54 -2.28 -2.14
CA SER A 45 6.80 -2.04 -0.92
C SER A 45 7.36 -2.83 0.27
N VAL A 46 7.30 -2.22 1.45
CA VAL A 46 7.75 -2.83 2.71
C VAL A 46 6.57 -2.88 3.67
N THR A 47 6.18 -4.09 4.07
CA THR A 47 5.06 -4.27 5.00
C THR A 47 5.39 -3.77 6.40
N TYR A 48 4.33 -3.43 7.16
CA TYR A 48 4.45 -2.91 8.51
C TYR A 48 3.77 -3.85 9.52
N GLY A 49 4.49 -4.15 10.61
CA GLY A 49 3.87 -4.72 11.81
C GLY A 49 3.42 -6.18 11.74
N ALA A 50 3.45 -6.83 10.59
CA ALA A 50 3.13 -8.24 10.47
C ALA A 50 4.16 -9.08 11.27
N GLY A 51 3.72 -9.71 12.36
CA GLY A 51 4.59 -10.56 13.18
C GLY A 51 5.37 -9.84 14.29
N GLY A 52 4.96 -8.65 14.74
CA GLY A 52 5.59 -7.92 15.84
C GLY A 52 6.84 -7.12 15.46
N ASN A 53 7.01 -6.84 14.18
CA ASN A 53 8.10 -6.01 13.68
C ASN A 53 7.88 -4.55 14.04
N THR A 54 8.98 -3.88 14.39
CA THR A 54 8.98 -2.48 14.80
C THR A 54 8.93 -1.54 13.59
N ALA A 55 8.47 -0.33 13.82
CA ALA A 55 8.59 0.79 12.85
C ALA A 55 10.04 0.95 12.35
N GLU A 56 11.02 0.63 13.20
CA GLU A 56 12.44 0.73 12.93
C GLU A 56 12.90 -0.22 11.81
N ASN A 57 12.45 -1.49 11.83
CA ASN A 57 12.81 -2.45 10.78
C ASN A 57 12.21 -2.06 9.43
N THR A 58 10.93 -1.65 9.41
CA THR A 58 10.28 -1.16 8.20
C THR A 58 11.00 0.04 7.63
N PHE A 59 11.37 1.00 8.49
CA PHE A 59 12.14 2.19 8.10
C PHE A 59 13.53 1.83 7.56
N ALA A 60 14.26 0.94 8.25
CA ALA A 60 15.61 0.55 7.82
C ALA A 60 15.61 -0.10 6.44
N ILE A 61 14.66 -1.02 6.20
CA ILE A 61 14.51 -1.69 4.90
C ILE A 61 14.09 -0.71 3.81
N ALA A 62 13.10 0.16 4.09
CA ALA A 62 12.67 1.19 3.14
C ALA A 62 13.81 2.16 2.79
N SER A 63 14.61 2.54 3.79
CA SER A 63 15.79 3.39 3.58
C SER A 63 16.86 2.69 2.72
N TYR A 64 17.07 1.39 2.89
CA TYR A 64 17.98 0.61 2.05
C TYR A 64 17.49 0.56 0.60
N ILE A 65 16.21 0.30 0.38
CA ILE A 65 15.60 0.28 -0.96
C ILE A 65 15.79 1.64 -1.64
N GLN A 66 15.43 2.72 -0.94
CA GLN A 66 15.50 4.07 -1.49
C GLN A 66 16.93 4.51 -1.78
N ASN A 67 17.85 4.33 -0.82
CA ASN A 67 19.16 4.98 -0.84
C ASN A 67 20.29 4.07 -1.32
N GLN A 68 20.19 2.75 -1.18
CA GLN A 68 21.22 1.80 -1.62
C GLN A 68 20.83 1.10 -2.93
N CYS A 69 19.57 0.71 -3.07
CA CYS A 69 19.11 0.12 -4.32
C CYS A 69 18.78 1.18 -5.39
N GLY A 70 18.47 2.43 -4.99
CA GLY A 70 18.05 3.49 -5.90
C GLY A 70 16.66 3.24 -6.51
N ILE A 71 15.79 2.54 -5.79
CA ILE A 71 14.44 2.16 -6.18
C ILE A 71 13.44 2.91 -5.28
N GLU A 72 12.31 3.40 -5.85
CA GLU A 72 11.26 4.02 -5.05
C GLU A 72 10.74 3.05 -3.97
N ALA A 73 10.82 3.45 -2.71
CA ALA A 73 10.29 2.67 -1.59
C ALA A 73 8.85 3.11 -1.27
N LEU A 74 7.95 2.13 -1.08
CA LEU A 74 6.60 2.33 -0.57
C LEU A 74 6.52 1.74 0.84
N THR A 75 6.39 2.61 1.85
CA THR A 75 6.32 2.17 3.24
C THR A 75 4.87 1.93 3.64
N HIS A 76 4.53 0.73 4.11
CA HIS A 76 3.23 0.52 4.74
C HIS A 76 3.19 1.19 6.12
N LEU A 77 2.02 1.69 6.50
CA LEU A 77 1.78 2.22 7.84
C LEU A 77 0.35 1.87 8.27
N THR A 78 0.20 1.31 9.46
CA THR A 78 -1.10 0.86 9.99
C THR A 78 -1.58 1.73 11.14
N CYS A 79 -2.87 2.03 11.19
CA CYS A 79 -3.51 2.79 12.28
C CYS A 79 -3.21 2.19 13.66
N ALA A 80 -3.26 0.85 13.77
CA ALA A 80 -3.01 0.13 15.00
C ALA A 80 -1.62 0.37 15.61
N ALA A 81 -0.66 0.81 14.80
CA ALA A 81 0.71 1.03 15.24
C ALA A 81 1.02 2.48 15.65
N ILE A 82 0.05 3.39 15.53
CA ILE A 82 0.24 4.82 15.77
C ILE A 82 -0.45 5.19 17.09
N PRO A 83 0.33 5.44 18.15
CA PRO A 83 -0.24 5.78 19.45
C PRO A 83 -0.79 7.20 19.51
N ASP A 84 -0.21 8.12 18.75
CA ASP A 84 -0.59 9.53 18.74
C ASP A 84 -0.05 10.29 17.49
N ARG A 85 -0.49 11.53 17.35
CA ARG A 85 -0.11 12.41 16.23
C ARG A 85 1.38 12.80 16.26
N LEU A 86 2.00 12.87 17.42
CA LEU A 86 3.42 13.20 17.56
C LEU A 86 4.30 12.05 17.04
N PHE A 87 3.94 10.82 17.38
CA PHE A 87 4.59 9.63 16.83
C PHE A 87 4.51 9.62 15.30
N LEU A 88 3.31 9.83 14.75
CA LEU A 88 3.12 9.93 13.30
C LEU A 88 4.04 10.99 12.69
N LYS A 89 4.04 12.21 13.23
CA LYS A 89 4.88 13.31 12.73
C LYS A 89 6.36 12.95 12.75
N ASN A 90 6.84 12.34 13.82
CA ASN A 90 8.25 11.92 13.93
C ASN A 90 8.59 10.83 12.90
N PHE A 91 7.73 9.84 12.74
CA PHE A 91 7.90 8.78 11.76
C PHE A 91 7.94 9.34 10.33
N LEU A 92 6.97 10.17 9.95
CA LEU A 92 6.92 10.82 8.64
C LEU A 92 8.15 11.73 8.40
N THR A 93 8.58 12.46 9.44
CA THR A 93 9.80 13.29 9.34
C THR A 93 11.03 12.44 9.02
N ASN A 94 11.16 11.28 9.65
CA ASN A 94 12.27 10.37 9.40
C ASN A 94 12.23 9.80 7.97
N LEU A 95 11.06 9.37 7.49
CA LEU A 95 10.89 8.94 6.10
C LEU A 95 11.28 10.06 5.13
N TYR A 96 10.71 11.25 5.31
CA TYR A 96 10.90 12.38 4.42
C TYR A 96 12.36 12.80 4.31
N ARG A 97 13.06 12.88 5.45
CA ARG A 97 14.51 13.22 5.52
C ARG A 97 15.40 12.17 4.84
N ASN A 98 14.91 10.94 4.72
CA ASN A 98 15.63 9.86 4.03
C ASN A 98 15.18 9.68 2.57
N GLY A 99 14.46 10.65 2.01
CA GLY A 99 14.02 10.62 0.61
C GLY A 99 12.86 9.65 0.31
N ILE A 100 12.22 9.11 1.35
CA ILE A 100 11.09 8.20 1.19
C ILE A 100 9.82 9.04 1.23
N HIS A 101 9.14 9.14 0.10
CA HIS A 101 7.97 10.01 -0.08
C HIS A 101 6.70 9.26 -0.47
N ASN A 102 6.66 7.93 -0.31
CA ASN A 102 5.52 7.11 -0.68
C ASN A 102 5.07 6.27 0.52
N LEU A 103 3.77 6.27 0.78
CA LEU A 103 3.16 5.59 1.92
C LEU A 103 1.92 4.81 1.49
N LEU A 104 1.75 3.58 1.97
CA LEU A 104 0.48 2.86 1.92
C LEU A 104 -0.20 2.93 3.28
N ALA A 105 -1.31 3.67 3.33
CA ALA A 105 -2.10 3.83 4.54
C ALA A 105 -3.08 2.68 4.72
N LEU A 106 -2.97 1.96 5.82
CA LEU A 106 -3.77 0.79 6.16
C LEU A 106 -4.43 0.97 7.54
N ARG A 107 -5.61 0.39 7.74
CA ARG A 107 -6.14 0.25 9.09
C ARG A 107 -5.27 -0.69 9.92
N GLY A 108 -4.86 -1.79 9.32
CA GLY A 108 -4.14 -2.89 9.95
C GLY A 108 -5.08 -3.81 10.72
N ASP A 109 -4.65 -5.05 10.88
CA ASP A 109 -5.30 -6.03 11.72
C ASP A 109 -4.92 -5.80 13.19
N LYS A 110 -5.78 -6.28 14.11
CA LYS A 110 -5.46 -6.25 15.54
C LYS A 110 -4.20 -7.08 15.81
N PRO A 111 -3.12 -6.47 16.34
CA PRO A 111 -1.93 -7.22 16.72
C PRO A 111 -2.25 -8.24 17.82
N GLN A 112 -1.61 -9.42 17.78
CA GLN A 112 -1.86 -10.49 18.75
C GLN A 112 -1.56 -10.10 20.21
N TRP A 113 -0.67 -9.14 20.41
CA TRP A 113 -0.29 -8.64 21.74
C TRP A 113 -1.25 -7.57 22.29
N MET A 114 -2.18 -7.05 21.46
CA MET A 114 -3.10 -5.97 21.80
C MET A 114 -4.46 -6.54 22.22
N SER A 115 -5.01 -6.06 23.35
CA SER A 115 -6.38 -6.42 23.76
C SER A 115 -7.44 -5.79 22.84
N ASP A 116 -8.69 -6.28 22.91
CA ASP A 116 -9.79 -5.67 22.13
C ASP A 116 -10.02 -4.22 22.56
N GLU A 117 -10.00 -3.94 23.87
CA GLU A 117 -10.18 -2.59 24.41
C GLU A 117 -9.07 -1.63 23.94
N GLN A 118 -7.82 -2.12 23.87
CA GLN A 118 -6.70 -1.32 23.34
C GLN A 118 -6.84 -1.05 21.85
N PHE A 119 -7.30 -2.04 21.10
CA PHE A 119 -7.51 -1.90 19.66
C PHE A 119 -8.68 -0.97 19.36
N ASP A 120 -9.76 -1.04 20.14
CA ASP A 120 -10.92 -0.16 20.02
C ASP A 120 -10.61 1.29 20.43
N ALA A 121 -9.66 1.48 21.35
CA ALA A 121 -9.18 2.80 21.80
C ALA A 121 -8.00 3.35 20.96
N ARG A 122 -7.67 2.77 19.81
CA ARG A 122 -6.57 3.24 18.95
C ARG A 122 -6.79 4.68 18.48
N PHE A 123 -5.71 5.39 18.21
CA PHE A 123 -5.75 6.81 17.85
C PHE A 123 -6.44 7.09 16.51
N TYR A 124 -6.25 6.22 15.52
CA TYR A 124 -6.92 6.28 14.21
C TYR A 124 -7.85 5.09 14.04
N ASP A 125 -9.14 5.33 13.86
CA ASP A 125 -10.13 4.28 13.60
C ASP A 125 -10.05 3.73 12.19
N HIS A 126 -9.81 4.61 11.22
CA HIS A 126 -9.79 4.28 9.81
C HIS A 126 -8.55 4.81 9.10
N ALA A 127 -8.15 4.10 8.04
CA ALA A 127 -7.06 4.56 7.18
C ALA A 127 -7.32 5.94 6.54
N SER A 128 -8.58 6.33 6.36
CA SER A 128 -8.98 7.67 5.89
C SER A 128 -8.53 8.79 6.82
N ASP A 129 -8.56 8.54 8.14
CA ASP A 129 -8.15 9.53 9.14
C ASP A 129 -6.63 9.71 9.10
N LEU A 130 -5.92 8.57 9.02
CA LEU A 130 -4.47 8.56 8.83
C LEU A 130 -4.05 9.30 7.55
N VAL A 131 -4.74 9.06 6.42
CA VAL A 131 -4.49 9.76 5.15
C VAL A 131 -4.61 11.26 5.32
N THR A 132 -5.65 11.74 6.00
CA THR A 132 -5.86 13.16 6.27
C THR A 132 -4.65 13.78 6.95
N ASP A 133 -4.21 13.21 8.06
CA ASP A 133 -3.07 13.74 8.82
C ASP A 133 -1.74 13.66 8.07
N VAL A 134 -1.52 12.58 7.30
CA VAL A 134 -0.32 12.46 6.45
C VAL A 134 -0.28 13.59 5.42
N LYS A 135 -1.38 13.84 4.72
CA LYS A 135 -1.48 14.89 3.69
C LYS A 135 -1.37 16.31 4.25
N GLU A 136 -1.85 16.53 5.48
CA GLU A 136 -1.68 17.82 6.16
C GLU A 136 -0.24 18.10 6.58
N MET A 137 0.51 17.05 6.96
CA MET A 137 1.86 17.21 7.51
C MET A 137 2.95 17.29 6.44
N PHE A 138 2.85 16.51 5.36
CA PHE A 138 3.89 16.37 4.35
C PHE A 138 3.31 16.04 2.97
N ASP A 139 4.04 16.38 1.92
CA ASP A 139 3.74 15.96 0.54
C ASP A 139 4.24 14.52 0.30
N PHE A 140 3.41 13.55 0.74
CA PHE A 140 3.59 12.14 0.40
C PHE A 140 2.69 11.73 -0.77
N SER A 141 3.18 10.81 -1.58
CA SER A 141 2.36 10.00 -2.47
C SER A 141 1.72 8.90 -1.64
N VAL A 142 0.41 8.98 -1.43
CA VAL A 142 -0.32 8.08 -0.51
C VAL A 142 -1.13 7.07 -1.30
N ALA A 143 -0.83 5.79 -1.07
CA ALA A 143 -1.63 4.66 -1.55
C ALA A 143 -2.72 4.29 -0.54
N GLY A 144 -3.85 3.80 -1.04
CA GLY A 144 -4.90 3.17 -0.27
C GLY A 144 -5.15 1.73 -0.71
N ALA A 145 -5.45 0.82 0.23
CA ALA A 145 -5.88 -0.53 -0.12
C ALA A 145 -7.34 -0.54 -0.57
N CYS A 146 -7.67 -1.41 -1.55
CA CYS A 146 -9.03 -1.69 -1.99
C CYS A 146 -9.23 -3.19 -2.22
N TYR A 147 -10.48 -3.64 -2.22
CA TYR A 147 -10.84 -5.06 -2.14
C TYR A 147 -11.82 -5.46 -3.24
N PRO A 148 -11.34 -5.99 -4.38
CA PRO A 148 -12.25 -6.45 -5.45
C PRO A 148 -13.25 -7.50 -5.01
N GLU A 149 -12.88 -8.37 -4.06
CA GLU A 149 -13.71 -9.42 -3.49
C GLU A 149 -14.47 -8.99 -2.22
N VAL A 150 -14.60 -7.67 -1.98
CA VAL A 150 -15.23 -7.03 -0.81
C VAL A 150 -14.40 -7.22 0.46
N HIS A 151 -14.24 -6.15 1.22
CA HIS A 151 -13.59 -6.23 2.54
C HIS A 151 -14.42 -7.11 3.48
N GLN A 152 -13.76 -8.00 4.22
CA GLN A 152 -14.43 -8.99 5.08
C GLN A 152 -15.37 -8.40 6.15
N GLU A 153 -15.20 -7.15 6.53
CA GLU A 153 -16.03 -6.43 7.49
C GLU A 153 -17.12 -5.57 6.83
N ALA A 154 -17.11 -5.41 5.51
CA ALA A 154 -18.16 -4.70 4.79
C ALA A 154 -19.35 -5.65 4.52
N ALA A 155 -20.56 -5.17 4.74
CA ALA A 155 -21.77 -5.96 4.51
C ALA A 155 -22.06 -6.16 3.01
N SER A 156 -21.49 -5.34 2.13
CA SER A 156 -21.68 -5.40 0.68
C SER A 156 -20.57 -4.68 -0.09
N LEU A 157 -20.48 -4.98 -1.40
CA LEU A 157 -19.59 -4.24 -2.31
C LEU A 157 -19.91 -2.73 -2.33
N SER A 158 -21.17 -2.37 -2.31
CA SER A 158 -21.59 -0.95 -2.31
C SER A 158 -21.13 -0.21 -1.06
N GLU A 159 -21.16 -0.84 0.10
CA GLU A 159 -20.66 -0.27 1.35
C GLU A 159 -19.13 -0.13 1.32
N ASP A 160 -18.43 -1.18 0.84
CA ASP A 160 -16.97 -1.14 0.72
C ASP A 160 -16.51 -0.04 -0.26
N ILE A 161 -17.20 0.12 -1.39
CA ILE A 161 -16.96 1.21 -2.35
C ILE A 161 -17.24 2.59 -1.72
N ALA A 162 -18.30 2.74 -0.92
CA ALA A 162 -18.58 3.99 -0.21
C ALA A 162 -17.44 4.35 0.77
N ASN A 163 -16.95 3.38 1.52
CA ASN A 163 -15.80 3.54 2.41
C ASN A 163 -14.50 3.85 1.63
N LEU A 164 -14.31 3.21 0.48
CA LEU A 164 -13.19 3.50 -0.41
C LEU A 164 -13.25 4.94 -0.93
N LYS A 165 -14.45 5.41 -1.33
CA LYS A 165 -14.65 6.79 -1.79
C LYS A 165 -14.27 7.81 -0.71
N ILE A 166 -14.68 7.59 0.55
CA ILE A 166 -14.26 8.44 1.67
C ILE A 166 -12.73 8.52 1.76
N LYS A 167 -12.05 7.38 1.65
CA LYS A 167 -10.59 7.31 1.70
C LYS A 167 -9.93 8.06 0.53
N VAL A 168 -10.46 7.93 -0.68
CA VAL A 168 -9.97 8.65 -1.87
C VAL A 168 -10.17 10.15 -1.72
N ASP A 169 -11.34 10.59 -1.23
CA ASP A 169 -11.64 12.01 -1.02
C ASP A 169 -10.75 12.67 0.06
N LYS A 170 -10.14 11.88 0.92
CA LYS A 170 -9.14 12.34 1.91
C LYS A 170 -7.74 12.53 1.33
N GLY A 171 -7.52 12.18 0.06
CA GLY A 171 -6.29 12.49 -0.66
C GLY A 171 -5.41 11.28 -0.98
N VAL A 172 -5.99 10.08 -1.09
CA VAL A 172 -5.28 8.94 -1.66
C VAL A 172 -4.95 9.22 -3.13
N ASP A 173 -3.69 9.07 -3.52
CA ASP A 173 -3.20 9.34 -4.87
C ASP A 173 -3.37 8.14 -5.81
N PHE A 174 -3.32 6.91 -5.26
CA PHE A 174 -3.51 5.68 -6.02
C PHE A 174 -3.97 4.53 -5.12
N LEU A 175 -4.50 3.47 -5.75
CA LEU A 175 -5.04 2.33 -5.04
C LEU A 175 -4.23 1.07 -5.34
N ILE A 176 -4.05 0.24 -4.31
CA ILE A 176 -3.48 -1.10 -4.42
C ILE A 176 -4.56 -2.11 -4.03
N THR A 177 -4.88 -3.03 -4.93
CA THR A 177 -5.89 -4.06 -4.63
C THR A 177 -5.34 -5.11 -3.69
N GLN A 178 -6.21 -5.64 -2.85
CA GLN A 178 -5.95 -6.95 -2.26
C GLN A 178 -5.87 -7.99 -3.37
N LEU A 179 -5.16 -9.08 -3.11
CA LEU A 179 -5.08 -10.20 -4.04
C LEU A 179 -6.47 -10.71 -4.40
N PHE A 180 -6.73 -10.88 -5.68
CA PHE A 180 -7.94 -11.48 -6.22
C PHE A 180 -7.60 -12.51 -7.29
N TYR A 181 -8.51 -13.46 -7.56
CA TYR A 181 -8.28 -14.56 -8.49
C TYR A 181 -9.23 -14.55 -9.69
N ASP A 182 -10.31 -13.77 -9.60
CA ASP A 182 -11.32 -13.69 -10.65
C ASP A 182 -11.35 -12.28 -11.28
N ASN A 183 -11.07 -12.23 -12.57
CA ASN A 183 -11.05 -10.98 -13.33
C ASN A 183 -12.44 -10.35 -13.47
N GLU A 184 -13.51 -11.13 -13.54
CA GLU A 184 -14.88 -10.61 -13.64
C GLU A 184 -15.27 -9.87 -12.34
N THR A 185 -14.85 -10.40 -11.20
CA THR A 185 -15.02 -9.73 -9.91
C THR A 185 -14.24 -8.41 -9.86
N PHE A 186 -13.02 -8.38 -10.39
CA PHE A 186 -12.25 -7.15 -10.49
C PHE A 186 -12.90 -6.11 -11.43
N PHE A 187 -13.40 -6.52 -12.59
CA PHE A 187 -14.07 -5.60 -13.51
C PHE A 187 -15.35 -5.02 -12.92
N ARG A 188 -16.17 -5.86 -12.26
CA ARG A 188 -17.35 -5.38 -11.54
C ARG A 188 -16.97 -4.35 -10.47
N PHE A 189 -15.92 -4.62 -9.68
CA PHE A 189 -15.40 -3.67 -8.70
C PHE A 189 -15.00 -2.34 -9.36
N LEU A 190 -14.30 -2.38 -10.49
CA LEU A 190 -13.91 -1.16 -11.22
C LEU A 190 -15.11 -0.35 -11.69
N ASP A 191 -16.14 -1.01 -12.24
CA ASP A 191 -17.34 -0.35 -12.72
C ASP A 191 -18.09 0.31 -11.56
N GLU A 192 -18.27 -0.38 -10.44
CA GLU A 192 -18.91 0.17 -9.24
C GLU A 192 -18.09 1.34 -8.64
N ALA A 193 -16.76 1.23 -8.59
CA ALA A 193 -15.90 2.31 -8.10
C ALA A 193 -16.02 3.56 -8.99
N ARG A 194 -16.04 3.39 -10.33
CA ARG A 194 -16.23 4.50 -11.28
C ARG A 194 -17.61 5.13 -11.15
N ASN A 195 -18.66 4.33 -10.99
CA ASN A 195 -20.02 4.80 -10.76
C ASN A 195 -20.13 5.63 -9.46
N ALA A 196 -19.35 5.28 -8.45
CA ALA A 196 -19.24 6.04 -7.21
C ALA A 196 -18.37 7.31 -7.33
N GLY A 197 -17.84 7.62 -8.53
CA GLY A 197 -17.01 8.79 -8.78
C GLY A 197 -15.54 8.63 -8.39
N ILE A 198 -15.06 7.40 -8.21
CA ILE A 198 -13.65 7.09 -8.10
C ILE A 198 -13.12 6.91 -9.52
N THR A 199 -12.48 7.94 -10.08
CA THR A 199 -12.06 7.98 -11.48
C THR A 199 -10.56 8.18 -11.61
N ASP A 200 -10.00 7.96 -12.81
CA ASP A 200 -8.59 8.20 -13.11
C ASP A 200 -8.15 9.65 -12.83
N SER A 201 -9.07 10.62 -12.95
CA SER A 201 -8.81 12.02 -12.61
C SER A 201 -8.74 12.30 -11.11
N SER A 202 -9.28 11.41 -10.27
CA SER A 202 -9.19 11.45 -8.82
C SER A 202 -8.10 10.51 -8.26
N GLY A 203 -7.12 10.12 -9.11
CA GLY A 203 -6.02 9.24 -8.69
C GLY A 203 -6.38 7.74 -8.70
N PHE A 204 -7.50 7.35 -9.34
CA PHE A 204 -7.84 5.95 -9.53
C PHE A 204 -6.92 5.29 -10.54
N ASN A 205 -5.75 4.94 -10.10
CA ASN A 205 -4.88 3.99 -10.78
C ASN A 205 -5.04 2.66 -10.04
N ALA A 206 -5.98 1.83 -10.50
CA ALA A 206 -6.12 0.48 -9.99
C ALA A 206 -4.93 -0.33 -10.47
N ASP A 207 -3.93 -0.43 -9.63
CA ASP A 207 -2.90 -1.42 -9.80
C ASP A 207 -3.40 -2.71 -9.20
N TYR A 208 -3.57 -3.73 -10.01
CA TYR A 208 -3.83 -5.06 -9.49
C TYR A 208 -2.54 -5.87 -9.49
N ILE A 209 -2.38 -6.63 -8.42
CA ILE A 209 -1.26 -7.55 -8.26
C ILE A 209 -1.70 -8.91 -8.75
N CYS A 210 -1.22 -9.33 -9.93
CA CYS A 210 -1.39 -10.69 -10.38
C CYS A 210 -0.30 -11.58 -9.72
N ARG A 211 -0.68 -12.44 -8.79
CA ARG A 211 0.20 -13.53 -8.32
C ARG A 211 0.10 -14.69 -9.29
N THR A 212 1.08 -14.86 -10.15
CA THR A 212 1.39 -16.20 -10.65
C THR A 212 2.18 -16.91 -9.56
N GLY A 213 1.93 -18.18 -9.30
CA GLY A 213 2.39 -18.95 -8.15
C GLY A 213 3.91 -19.02 -7.85
N GLN A 214 4.67 -18.09 -8.34
CA GLN A 214 6.07 -17.80 -8.04
C GLN A 214 6.19 -16.29 -7.83
N LYS A 215 6.48 -15.88 -6.65
CA LYS A 215 7.01 -14.62 -6.07
C LYS A 215 7.13 -13.33 -6.96
N HIS A 216 6.40 -13.20 -8.04
CA HIS A 216 6.45 -12.05 -8.93
C HIS A 216 5.11 -11.32 -8.94
N HIS A 217 5.15 -10.05 -8.59
CA HIS A 217 4.01 -9.15 -8.69
C HIS A 217 4.13 -8.34 -9.99
N ARG A 218 3.12 -8.34 -10.80
CA ARG A 218 3.08 -7.55 -12.03
C ARG A 218 1.91 -6.58 -11.94
N ASN A 219 2.21 -5.30 -11.83
CA ASN A 219 1.22 -4.24 -11.96
C ASN A 219 0.96 -3.96 -13.43
N VAL A 220 -0.27 -4.06 -13.87
CA VAL A 220 -0.67 -3.72 -15.24
C VAL A 220 -1.70 -2.61 -15.18
N ARG A 221 -1.33 -1.44 -15.67
CA ARG A 221 -2.23 -0.31 -15.82
C ARG A 221 -3.15 -0.53 -17.02
N HIS A 222 -4.45 -0.42 -16.83
CA HIS A 222 -5.43 -0.44 -17.91
C HIS A 222 -5.93 0.96 -18.23
N GLN A 223 -5.53 1.48 -19.40
CA GLN A 223 -6.21 2.63 -20.03
C GLN A 223 -7.34 2.20 -20.99
N ASN A 224 -7.56 0.91 -21.22
CA ASN A 224 -8.63 0.44 -22.10
C ASN A 224 -9.10 -0.96 -21.70
N THR A 225 -10.36 -1.08 -21.38
CA THR A 225 -11.11 -2.29 -21.01
C THR A 225 -11.15 -3.40 -22.07
N LYS A 226 -10.40 -3.32 -23.16
CA LYS A 226 -10.45 -4.28 -24.27
C LYS A 226 -9.25 -5.22 -24.42
N ARG A 227 -8.24 -5.16 -23.56
CA ARG A 227 -7.08 -6.04 -23.68
C ARG A 227 -6.55 -6.54 -22.33
N ILE A 228 -7.31 -7.42 -21.68
CA ILE A 228 -6.67 -8.41 -20.83
C ILE A 228 -6.54 -9.69 -21.66
N SER A 229 -5.42 -9.80 -22.37
CA SER A 229 -5.06 -11.07 -22.97
C SER A 229 -4.45 -11.94 -21.87
N ARG A 230 -5.08 -13.08 -21.67
CA ARG A 230 -4.70 -14.25 -20.89
C ARG A 230 -3.23 -14.26 -20.45
N CYS A 231 -3.01 -14.19 -19.12
CA CYS A 231 -1.79 -14.73 -18.53
C CYS A 231 -1.90 -16.28 -18.63
N HIS A 232 -1.10 -16.87 -19.47
CA HIS A 232 -0.82 -18.31 -19.46
C HIS A 232 0.32 -18.60 -18.50
#